data_05a16bc1d9d78361cc423803eeae36bb
#
_entry.id   05a16bc1d9d78361cc423803eeae36bb
#
_cell.length_a   1.000
_cell.length_b   1.000
_cell.length_c   1.000
_cell.angle_alpha   90.00
_cell.angle_beta   90.00
_cell.angle_gamma   90.00
#
_symmetry.space_group_name_H-M   'P 1'
#
loop_
_entity.id
_entity.type
_entity.pdbx_description
1 polymer ?
#
loop_
_entity_poly.entity_id
_entity_poly.type
_entity_poly.pdbx_seq_one_letter_code
_entity_poly.pdbx_strand_id
1 'polypeptide(L)'
;MVSSGALAQSSSLACGELRTGYGPFDYRTDRNKLGIVEQYHFTPEVEELIRGKSSIHIGQDLSYTLTAFPNHHRALLSMMRYGEKLKTPQPPDVKYSVECYFERALRFRPDDAVARMMYASFLSKNARAPEAMRELEQVAKVAGDNFFTYYNMGLIYLDMKEYEKALTMAHKAMAMGFQKPELRDKLMAIGRWRAPEEPSSPVTRSGNDAATPSK
;
A
#
# COMPACT_ATOMS: atom_id res chain seq x y z
N MET A 1 15.77 28.63 -11.34
CA MET A 1 14.92 27.46 -11.57
C MET A 1 15.85 26.26 -11.70
N VAL A 2 16.11 25.53 -10.65
CA VAL A 2 17.01 24.36 -10.65
C VAL A 2 16.15 23.10 -10.70
N SER A 3 16.43 22.30 -11.70
CA SER A 3 15.68 21.16 -12.20
C SER A 3 15.45 20.09 -11.12
N SER A 4 14.19 19.91 -10.67
CA SER A 4 13.73 18.77 -9.83
C SER A 4 13.84 17.40 -10.51
N GLY A 5 14.23 17.32 -11.77
CA GLY A 5 14.33 16.07 -12.53
C GLY A 5 15.60 15.26 -12.27
N ALA A 6 16.68 15.88 -11.80
CA ALA A 6 17.97 15.20 -11.64
C ALA A 6 18.03 14.25 -10.43
N LEU A 7 17.29 14.54 -9.36
CA LEU A 7 17.31 13.71 -8.14
C LEU A 7 16.52 12.40 -8.30
N ALA A 8 15.42 12.41 -9.05
CA ALA A 8 14.62 11.19 -9.29
C ALA A 8 15.33 10.20 -10.23
N GLN A 9 16.12 10.67 -11.18
CA GLN A 9 16.90 9.81 -12.08
C GLN A 9 18.11 9.18 -11.40
N SER A 10 18.73 9.84 -10.43
CA SER A 10 19.89 9.29 -9.70
C SER A 10 19.49 8.14 -8.75
N SER A 11 18.33 8.22 -8.11
CA SER A 11 17.83 7.14 -7.24
C SER A 11 17.46 5.88 -8.02
N SER A 12 16.92 6.02 -9.23
CA SER A 12 16.54 4.89 -10.07
C SER A 12 17.74 4.03 -10.53
N LEU A 13 18.90 4.64 -10.73
CA LEU A 13 20.15 3.94 -11.06
C LEU A 13 20.74 3.23 -9.82
N ALA A 14 20.59 3.80 -8.63
CA ALA A 14 21.07 3.22 -7.38
C ALA A 14 20.41 1.87 -7.04
N CYS A 15 19.14 1.68 -7.41
CA CYS A 15 18.39 0.43 -7.20
C CYS A 15 18.53 -0.60 -8.35
N GLY A 16 19.43 -0.35 -9.28
CA GLY A 16 19.76 -1.22 -10.39
C GLY A 16 18.66 -1.41 -11.44
N GLU A 17 18.98 -2.10 -12.52
CA GLU A 17 18.05 -2.37 -13.59
C GLU A 17 17.00 -3.44 -13.21
N LEU A 18 15.84 -3.39 -13.87
CA LEU A 18 14.78 -4.39 -13.70
C LEU A 18 15.06 -5.68 -14.47
N ARG A 19 15.70 -5.58 -15.63
CA ARG A 19 16.01 -6.75 -16.47
C ARG A 19 17.08 -7.61 -15.81
N THR A 20 16.71 -8.87 -15.51
CA THR A 20 17.62 -9.85 -14.95
C THR A 20 17.09 -11.24 -15.34
N GLY A 21 17.88 -12.09 -15.92
CA GLY A 21 17.64 -13.50 -16.20
C GLY A 21 16.18 -13.96 -16.33
N TYR A 22 15.61 -14.53 -15.29
CA TYR A 22 14.21 -14.95 -15.22
C TYR A 22 13.31 -13.82 -14.68
N GLY A 23 12.50 -13.22 -15.56
CA GLY A 23 11.64 -12.07 -15.25
C GLY A 23 12.13 -10.79 -15.94
N PRO A 24 11.59 -9.60 -15.57
CA PRO A 24 10.57 -9.41 -14.51
C PRO A 24 9.15 -9.79 -14.97
N PHE A 25 8.38 -10.38 -14.06
CA PHE A 25 6.99 -10.78 -14.26
C PHE A 25 6.07 -9.99 -13.30
N ASP A 26 4.82 -9.77 -13.71
CA ASP A 26 3.82 -9.12 -12.85
C ASP A 26 3.16 -10.17 -11.92
N TYR A 27 3.32 -9.98 -10.61
CA TYR A 27 2.73 -10.84 -9.59
C TYR A 27 1.21 -10.99 -9.71
N ARG A 28 0.53 -9.97 -10.24
CA ARG A 28 -0.93 -9.94 -10.35
C ARG A 28 -1.45 -10.77 -11.54
N THR A 29 -0.66 -10.84 -12.63
CA THR A 29 -1.11 -11.40 -13.92
C THR A 29 -0.31 -12.62 -14.38
N ASP A 30 1.00 -12.72 -14.11
CA ASP A 30 1.85 -13.77 -14.63
C ASP A 30 1.88 -15.01 -13.70
N ARG A 31 0.69 -15.44 -13.26
CA ARG A 31 0.51 -16.54 -12.30
C ARG A 31 1.14 -17.86 -12.71
N ASN A 32 1.18 -18.14 -14.01
CA ASN A 32 1.80 -19.35 -14.56
C ASN A 32 3.33 -19.40 -14.38
N LYS A 33 3.98 -18.27 -14.10
CA LYS A 33 5.41 -18.17 -13.81
C LYS A 33 5.73 -18.17 -12.32
N LEU A 34 4.70 -17.92 -11.49
CA LEU A 34 4.86 -17.73 -10.05
C LEU A 34 5.22 -19.03 -9.32
N GLY A 35 4.57 -20.14 -9.67
CA GLY A 35 4.67 -21.40 -8.93
C GLY A 35 6.10 -21.90 -8.76
N ILE A 36 6.92 -21.82 -9.81
CA ILE A 36 8.33 -22.27 -9.74
C ILE A 36 9.15 -21.37 -8.82
N VAL A 37 8.90 -20.05 -8.80
CA VAL A 37 9.62 -19.12 -7.93
C VAL A 37 9.21 -19.33 -6.46
N GLU A 38 7.91 -19.45 -6.17
CA GLU A 38 7.44 -19.71 -4.80
C GLU A 38 7.91 -21.07 -4.28
N GLN A 39 7.92 -22.11 -5.12
CA GLN A 39 8.37 -23.43 -4.72
C GLN A 39 9.83 -23.49 -4.27
N TYR A 40 10.71 -22.71 -4.92
CA TYR A 40 12.15 -22.79 -4.68
C TYR A 40 12.74 -21.60 -3.91
N HIS A 41 12.05 -20.45 -3.89
CA HIS A 41 12.60 -19.23 -3.29
C HIS A 41 11.64 -18.48 -2.36
N PHE A 42 10.33 -18.83 -2.32
CA PHE A 42 9.37 -18.16 -1.46
C PHE A 42 8.43 -19.14 -0.77
N THR A 43 9.03 -20.15 -0.13
CA THR A 43 8.28 -21.11 0.69
C THR A 43 7.75 -20.46 1.98
N PRO A 44 6.80 -21.10 2.69
CA PRO A 44 6.32 -20.59 3.98
C PRO A 44 7.45 -20.26 4.96
N GLU A 45 8.54 -21.05 4.99
CA GLU A 45 9.66 -20.78 5.88
C GLU A 45 10.45 -19.50 5.50
N VAL A 46 10.56 -19.20 4.21
CA VAL A 46 11.17 -17.95 3.73
C VAL A 46 10.24 -16.77 4.01
N GLU A 47 8.95 -16.92 3.74
CA GLU A 47 7.93 -15.90 3.99
C GLU A 47 7.89 -15.51 5.49
N GLU A 48 7.91 -16.50 6.39
CA GLU A 48 7.89 -16.29 7.84
C GLU A 48 9.28 -15.98 8.44
N LEU A 49 10.30 -15.81 7.60
CA LEU A 49 11.67 -15.47 8.03
C LEU A 49 12.28 -16.47 9.01
N ILE A 50 12.03 -17.76 8.81
CA ILE A 50 12.55 -18.87 9.62
C ILE A 50 13.91 -19.33 9.07
N ARG A 51 13.97 -19.65 7.77
CA ARG A 51 15.18 -20.10 7.07
C ARG A 51 15.05 -19.90 5.56
N GLY A 52 16.18 -19.89 4.87
CA GLY A 52 16.22 -19.95 3.41
C GLY A 52 15.80 -21.30 2.86
N LYS A 53 15.53 -21.38 1.56
CA LYS A 53 15.12 -22.60 0.85
C LYS A 53 16.16 -23.07 -0.13
N SER A 54 16.42 -22.31 -1.21
CA SER A 54 17.44 -22.62 -2.21
C SER A 54 18.82 -22.16 -1.77
N SER A 55 18.88 -21.22 -0.83
CA SER A 55 20.09 -20.84 -0.11
C SER A 55 19.88 -21.05 1.40
N ILE A 56 20.99 -21.04 2.18
CA ILE A 56 20.90 -21.00 3.64
C ILE A 56 20.36 -19.65 4.12
N HIS A 57 20.42 -18.65 3.26
CA HIS A 57 20.18 -17.25 3.58
C HIS A 57 18.83 -16.77 3.07
N ILE A 58 17.96 -16.36 3.99
CA ILE A 58 16.65 -15.80 3.70
C ILE A 58 16.74 -14.62 2.71
N GLY A 59 17.74 -13.75 2.89
CA GLY A 59 17.95 -12.57 2.07
C GLY A 59 18.17 -12.88 0.58
N GLN A 60 18.88 -13.97 0.27
CA GLN A 60 19.11 -14.39 -1.12
C GLN A 60 17.81 -14.87 -1.78
N ASP A 61 17.03 -15.68 -1.08
CA ASP A 61 15.76 -16.19 -1.60
C ASP A 61 14.71 -15.08 -1.79
N LEU A 62 14.61 -14.14 -0.85
CA LEU A 62 13.78 -12.94 -1.00
C LEU A 62 14.26 -12.07 -2.16
N SER A 63 15.58 -11.88 -2.30
CA SER A 63 16.16 -11.09 -3.40
C SER A 63 15.88 -11.71 -4.76
N TYR A 64 15.99 -13.05 -4.88
CA TYR A 64 15.65 -13.76 -6.10
C TYR A 64 14.17 -13.57 -6.46
N THR A 65 13.29 -13.81 -5.48
CA THR A 65 11.84 -13.65 -5.66
C THR A 65 11.48 -12.25 -6.15
N LEU A 66 12.02 -11.20 -5.50
CA LEU A 66 11.78 -9.80 -5.86
C LEU A 66 12.56 -9.32 -7.11
N THR A 67 13.48 -10.13 -7.60
CA THR A 67 14.09 -9.93 -8.90
C THR A 67 13.20 -10.49 -10.01
N ALA A 68 12.68 -11.70 -9.83
CA ALA A 68 11.80 -12.36 -10.79
C ALA A 68 10.40 -11.69 -10.83
N PHE A 69 9.87 -11.28 -9.68
CA PHE A 69 8.58 -10.61 -9.50
C PHE A 69 8.75 -9.33 -8.66
N PRO A 70 9.14 -8.20 -9.26
CA PRO A 70 9.41 -6.98 -8.48
C PRO A 70 8.25 -6.51 -7.62
N ASN A 71 7.01 -6.75 -8.05
CA ASN A 71 5.79 -6.42 -7.30
C ASN A 71 5.16 -7.63 -6.59
N HIS A 72 5.95 -8.61 -6.15
CA HIS A 72 5.44 -9.74 -5.36
C HIS A 72 5.05 -9.25 -3.96
N HIS A 73 3.75 -9.03 -3.73
CA HIS A 73 3.24 -8.37 -2.51
C HIS A 73 3.70 -9.05 -1.23
N ARG A 74 3.58 -10.38 -1.14
CA ARG A 74 3.98 -11.13 0.06
C ARG A 74 5.50 -11.05 0.29
N ALA A 75 6.30 -11.14 -0.78
CA ALA A 75 7.75 -11.04 -0.66
C ALA A 75 8.22 -9.62 -0.28
N LEU A 76 7.55 -8.56 -0.80
CA LEU A 76 7.80 -7.18 -0.35
C LEU A 76 7.51 -7.00 1.14
N LEU A 77 6.41 -7.59 1.64
CA LEU A 77 6.09 -7.57 3.06
C LEU A 77 7.14 -8.31 3.89
N SER A 78 7.56 -9.50 3.46
CA SER A 78 8.60 -10.28 4.14
C SER A 78 9.95 -9.56 4.12
N MET A 79 10.32 -8.91 3.01
CA MET A 79 11.54 -8.09 2.91
C MET A 79 11.50 -6.90 3.88
N MET A 80 10.36 -6.20 3.97
CA MET A 80 10.17 -5.12 4.94
C MET A 80 10.34 -5.63 6.38
N ARG A 81 9.65 -6.72 6.75
CA ARG A 81 9.75 -7.36 8.06
C ARG A 81 11.17 -7.84 8.37
N TYR A 82 11.91 -8.29 7.35
CA TYR A 82 13.29 -8.73 7.52
C TYR A 82 14.20 -7.56 7.90
N GLY A 83 14.04 -6.41 7.23
CA GLY A 83 14.74 -5.17 7.62
C GLY A 83 14.37 -4.69 9.02
N GLU A 84 13.08 -4.71 9.37
CA GLU A 84 12.58 -4.36 10.71
C GLU A 84 13.14 -5.30 11.81
N LYS A 85 13.11 -6.62 11.57
CA LYS A 85 13.61 -7.65 12.51
C LYS A 85 15.08 -7.46 12.80
N LEU A 86 15.88 -7.13 11.79
CA LEU A 86 17.33 -6.96 11.90
C LEU A 86 17.74 -5.51 12.18
N LYS A 87 16.79 -4.56 12.19
CA LYS A 87 17.02 -3.12 12.41
C LYS A 87 18.06 -2.56 11.43
N THR A 88 17.98 -2.94 10.18
CA THR A 88 18.91 -2.49 9.14
C THR A 88 18.16 -2.16 7.84
N PRO A 89 18.55 -1.08 7.13
CA PRO A 89 17.97 -0.76 5.83
C PRO A 89 18.37 -1.76 4.74
N GLN A 90 19.46 -2.50 4.95
CA GLN A 90 19.93 -3.55 4.05
C GLN A 90 20.28 -4.79 4.85
N PRO A 91 19.35 -5.75 5.00
CA PRO A 91 19.62 -7.03 5.64
C PRO A 91 20.78 -7.78 4.98
N PRO A 92 21.43 -8.72 5.70
CA PRO A 92 22.48 -9.51 5.10
C PRO A 92 21.95 -10.35 3.93
N ASP A 93 22.82 -10.60 2.95
CA ASP A 93 22.55 -11.45 1.78
C ASP A 93 21.43 -10.93 0.85
N VAL A 94 21.00 -9.68 0.99
CA VAL A 94 20.13 -9.02 0.02
C VAL A 94 20.94 -8.19 -0.98
N LYS A 95 20.48 -8.15 -2.22
CA LYS A 95 21.16 -7.42 -3.28
C LYS A 95 21.04 -5.90 -3.15
N TYR A 96 19.91 -5.42 -2.66
CA TYR A 96 19.58 -4.00 -2.54
C TYR A 96 19.03 -3.69 -1.14
N SER A 97 18.95 -2.41 -0.80
CA SER A 97 18.20 -1.99 0.40
C SER A 97 16.72 -2.36 0.31
N VAL A 98 16.06 -2.47 1.45
CA VAL A 98 14.61 -2.72 1.53
C VAL A 98 13.84 -1.70 0.69
N GLU A 99 14.20 -0.43 0.79
CA GLU A 99 13.57 0.64 0.02
C GLU A 99 13.70 0.45 -1.48
N CYS A 100 14.86 0.04 -1.95
CA CYS A 100 15.09 -0.23 -3.37
C CYS A 100 14.14 -1.31 -3.94
N TYR A 101 13.72 -2.29 -3.15
CA TYR A 101 12.75 -3.27 -3.62
C TYR A 101 11.38 -2.64 -3.85
N PHE A 102 10.95 -1.69 -3.02
CA PHE A 102 9.72 -0.93 -3.26
C PHE A 102 9.83 -0.02 -4.49
N GLU A 103 10.92 0.73 -4.63
CA GLU A 103 11.16 1.56 -5.81
C GLU A 103 11.18 0.74 -7.09
N ARG A 104 11.81 -0.44 -7.09
CA ARG A 104 11.82 -1.38 -8.21
C ARG A 104 10.42 -1.87 -8.55
N ALA A 105 9.60 -2.21 -7.55
CA ALA A 105 8.21 -2.61 -7.72
C ALA A 105 7.40 -1.50 -8.41
N LEU A 106 7.53 -0.26 -7.95
CA LEU A 106 6.79 0.88 -8.50
C LEU A 106 7.31 1.36 -9.86
N ARG A 107 8.61 1.20 -10.15
CA ARG A 107 9.12 1.40 -11.52
C ARG A 107 8.60 0.36 -12.50
N PHE A 108 8.47 -0.88 -12.04
CA PHE A 108 7.96 -1.98 -12.86
C PHE A 108 6.45 -1.86 -13.08
N ARG A 109 5.69 -1.57 -12.00
CA ARG A 109 4.24 -1.43 -12.03
C ARG A 109 3.80 -0.18 -11.26
N PRO A 110 3.80 0.99 -11.89
CA PRO A 110 3.36 2.24 -11.27
C PRO A 110 1.88 2.23 -10.85
N ASP A 111 1.10 1.36 -11.47
CA ASP A 111 -0.33 1.14 -11.23
C ASP A 111 -0.63 0.14 -10.09
N ASP A 112 0.40 -0.44 -9.47
CA ASP A 112 0.20 -1.40 -8.38
C ASP A 112 -0.10 -0.68 -7.05
N ALA A 113 -1.38 -0.48 -6.78
CA ALA A 113 -1.86 0.18 -5.56
C ALA A 113 -1.41 -0.54 -4.28
N VAL A 114 -1.32 -1.88 -4.29
CA VAL A 114 -0.92 -2.67 -3.12
C VAL A 114 0.56 -2.47 -2.81
N ALA A 115 1.43 -2.60 -3.81
CA ALA A 115 2.87 -2.33 -3.64
C ALA A 115 3.11 -0.89 -3.17
N ARG A 116 2.36 0.08 -3.71
CA ARG A 116 2.45 1.49 -3.32
C ARG A 116 1.99 1.74 -1.89
N MET A 117 0.90 1.11 -1.44
CA MET A 117 0.46 1.19 -0.04
C MET A 117 1.50 0.58 0.91
N MET A 118 2.13 -0.54 0.53
CA MET A 118 3.21 -1.13 1.33
C MET A 118 4.41 -0.19 1.44
N TYR A 119 4.77 0.49 0.34
CA TYR A 119 5.82 1.50 0.36
C TYR A 119 5.46 2.69 1.26
N ALA A 120 4.23 3.19 1.19
CA ALA A 120 3.75 4.23 2.10
C ALA A 120 3.85 3.80 3.57
N SER A 121 3.48 2.56 3.89
CA SER A 121 3.65 1.99 5.24
C SER A 121 5.12 1.93 5.67
N PHE A 122 6.01 1.48 4.78
CA PHE A 122 7.46 1.48 5.03
C PHE A 122 7.99 2.89 5.32
N LEU A 123 7.63 3.88 4.50
CA LEU A 123 8.03 5.28 4.68
C LEU A 123 7.52 5.84 6.01
N SER A 124 6.26 5.59 6.36
CA SER A 124 5.66 5.99 7.62
C SER A 124 6.43 5.44 8.83
N LYS A 125 6.73 4.14 8.82
CA LYS A 125 7.51 3.48 9.88
C LYS A 125 8.94 4.00 10.03
N ASN A 126 9.48 4.58 8.95
CA ASN A 126 10.81 5.20 8.93
C ASN A 126 10.77 6.72 9.15
N ALA A 127 9.71 7.23 9.79
CA ALA A 127 9.50 8.65 10.11
C ALA A 127 9.50 9.59 8.87
N ARG A 128 9.17 9.07 7.69
CA ARG A 128 9.08 9.81 6.42
C ARG A 128 7.61 10.07 6.04
N ALA A 129 6.82 10.57 6.99
CA ALA A 129 5.39 10.80 6.82
C ALA A 129 5.02 11.66 5.58
N PRO A 130 5.74 12.76 5.24
CA PRO A 130 5.41 13.53 4.03
C PRO A 130 5.54 12.72 2.73
N GLU A 131 6.47 11.78 2.67
CA GLU A 131 6.65 10.91 1.51
C GLU A 131 5.59 9.82 1.47
N ALA A 132 5.27 9.21 2.62
CA ALA A 132 4.17 8.26 2.74
C ALA A 132 2.83 8.88 2.27
N MET A 133 2.59 10.15 2.63
CA MET A 133 1.40 10.88 2.19
C MET A 133 1.32 11.01 0.68
N ARG A 134 2.43 11.37 0.02
CA ARG A 134 2.48 11.46 -1.45
C ARG A 134 2.17 10.12 -2.13
N GLU A 135 2.70 9.02 -1.58
CA GLU A 135 2.40 7.69 -2.11
C GLU A 135 0.92 7.33 -1.95
N LEU A 136 0.30 7.62 -0.80
CA LEU A 136 -1.14 7.41 -0.58
C LEU A 136 -2.02 8.27 -1.51
N GLU A 137 -1.60 9.50 -1.82
CA GLU A 137 -2.28 10.33 -2.82
C GLU A 137 -2.25 9.70 -4.22
N GLN A 138 -1.14 9.05 -4.60
CA GLN A 138 -1.08 8.30 -5.86
C GLN A 138 -1.98 7.04 -5.81
N VAL A 139 -2.04 6.34 -4.66
CA VAL A 139 -2.97 5.22 -4.48
C VAL A 139 -4.40 5.68 -4.72
N ALA A 140 -4.80 6.81 -4.16
CA ALA A 140 -6.16 7.34 -4.30
C ALA A 140 -6.58 7.57 -5.77
N LYS A 141 -5.62 7.91 -6.66
CA LYS A 141 -5.86 8.13 -8.09
C LYS A 141 -6.16 6.83 -8.86
N VAL A 142 -5.62 5.70 -8.39
CA VAL A 142 -5.74 4.40 -9.07
C VAL A 142 -6.65 3.43 -8.32
N ALA A 143 -7.17 3.83 -7.15
CA ALA A 143 -7.97 2.96 -6.28
C ALA A 143 -9.30 2.53 -6.90
N GLY A 144 -9.89 3.37 -7.78
CA GLY A 144 -11.23 3.11 -8.34
C GLY A 144 -12.26 2.84 -7.24
N ASP A 145 -13.11 1.85 -7.46
CA ASP A 145 -14.15 1.43 -6.51
C ASP A 145 -13.71 0.27 -5.61
N ASN A 146 -12.41 0.16 -5.32
CA ASN A 146 -11.88 -0.90 -4.49
C ASN A 146 -11.93 -0.53 -2.99
N PHE A 147 -12.95 -1.01 -2.29
CA PHE A 147 -13.14 -0.76 -0.85
C PHE A 147 -11.96 -1.24 0.02
N PHE A 148 -11.27 -2.33 -0.35
CA PHE A 148 -10.06 -2.78 0.37
C PHE A 148 -8.95 -1.75 0.31
N THR A 149 -8.80 -1.07 -0.82
CA THR A 149 -7.79 -0.02 -0.96
C THR A 149 -8.06 1.11 0.02
N TYR A 150 -9.30 1.62 0.09
CA TYR A 150 -9.66 2.68 1.03
C TYR A 150 -9.53 2.26 2.49
N TYR A 151 -9.97 1.06 2.81
CA TYR A 151 -9.80 0.51 4.15
C TYR A 151 -8.32 0.45 4.57
N ASN A 152 -7.44 -0.09 3.73
CA ASN A 152 -6.01 -0.18 4.02
C ASN A 152 -5.35 1.21 4.07
N MET A 153 -5.73 2.14 3.20
CA MET A 153 -5.29 3.54 3.31
C MET A 153 -5.69 4.14 4.66
N GLY A 154 -6.90 3.87 5.11
CA GLY A 154 -7.39 4.31 6.42
C GLY A 154 -6.55 3.80 7.58
N LEU A 155 -6.12 2.53 7.54
CA LEU A 155 -5.21 1.96 8.55
C LEU A 155 -3.84 2.65 8.53
N ILE A 156 -3.27 2.91 7.35
CA ILE A 156 -1.98 3.60 7.24
C ILE A 156 -2.10 5.05 7.75
N TYR A 157 -3.17 5.78 7.40
CA TYR A 157 -3.42 7.12 7.93
C TYR A 157 -3.58 7.12 9.45
N LEU A 158 -4.25 6.10 10.00
CA LEU A 158 -4.39 5.93 11.45
C LEU A 158 -3.04 5.77 12.14
N ASP A 159 -2.18 4.90 11.59
CA ASP A 159 -0.81 4.68 12.10
C ASP A 159 0.03 5.97 12.05
N MET A 160 -0.20 6.82 11.03
CA MET A 160 0.42 8.13 10.88
C MET A 160 -0.21 9.21 11.77
N LYS A 161 -1.26 8.90 12.56
CA LYS A 161 -2.07 9.84 13.36
C LYS A 161 -2.81 10.89 12.53
N GLU A 162 -2.98 10.65 11.24
CA GLU A 162 -3.78 11.46 10.31
C GLU A 162 -5.27 11.08 10.42
N TYR A 163 -5.85 11.33 11.59
CA TYR A 163 -7.14 10.77 12.00
C TYR A 163 -8.31 11.18 11.12
N GLU A 164 -8.34 12.42 10.62
CA GLU A 164 -9.40 12.90 9.73
C GLU A 164 -9.36 12.18 8.37
N LYS A 165 -8.16 11.93 7.86
CA LYS A 165 -7.98 11.16 6.63
C LYS A 165 -8.35 9.69 6.86
N ALA A 166 -7.95 9.12 7.99
CA ALA A 166 -8.35 7.75 8.36
C ALA A 166 -9.88 7.61 8.44
N LEU A 167 -10.57 8.57 9.07
CA LEU A 167 -12.02 8.61 9.14
C LEU A 167 -12.68 8.71 7.78
N THR A 168 -12.17 9.60 6.90
CA THR A 168 -12.67 9.75 5.52
C THR A 168 -12.54 8.45 4.74
N MET A 169 -11.41 7.74 4.87
CA MET A 169 -11.19 6.46 4.20
C MET A 169 -12.08 5.36 4.76
N ALA A 170 -12.32 5.34 6.09
CA ALA A 170 -13.25 4.41 6.71
C ALA A 170 -14.67 4.59 6.18
N HIS A 171 -15.19 5.83 6.14
CA HIS A 171 -16.51 6.13 5.58
C HIS A 171 -16.61 5.72 4.11
N LYS A 172 -15.58 5.99 3.31
CA LYS A 172 -15.56 5.62 1.89
C LYS A 172 -15.62 4.10 1.70
N ALA A 173 -14.85 3.35 2.47
CA ALA A 173 -14.88 1.89 2.43
C ALA A 173 -16.25 1.33 2.86
N MET A 174 -16.85 1.90 3.91
CA MET A 174 -18.19 1.50 4.40
C MET A 174 -19.29 1.82 3.38
N ALA A 175 -19.25 2.98 2.74
CA ALA A 175 -20.20 3.36 1.69
C ALA A 175 -20.17 2.39 0.49
N MET A 176 -19.04 1.72 0.26
CA MET A 176 -18.86 0.65 -0.73
C MET A 176 -19.22 -0.74 -0.21
N GLY A 177 -19.84 -0.85 0.97
CA GLY A 177 -20.29 -2.11 1.54
C GLY A 177 -19.25 -2.87 2.37
N PHE A 178 -18.10 -2.27 2.67
CA PHE A 178 -17.09 -2.93 3.50
C PHE A 178 -17.43 -2.84 4.99
N GLN A 179 -17.63 -4.00 5.64
CA GLN A 179 -18.18 -4.06 6.99
C GLN A 179 -17.18 -4.51 8.08
N LYS A 180 -15.87 -4.65 7.75
CA LYS A 180 -14.89 -4.98 8.81
C LYS A 180 -14.80 -3.85 9.84
N PRO A 181 -15.01 -4.14 11.14
CA PRO A 181 -15.14 -3.10 12.15
C PRO A 181 -13.78 -2.53 12.60
N GLU A 182 -12.66 -3.20 12.31
CA GLU A 182 -11.36 -2.90 12.93
C GLU A 182 -10.94 -1.43 12.83
N LEU A 183 -11.03 -0.80 11.64
CA LEU A 183 -10.65 0.61 11.48
C LEU A 183 -11.59 1.54 12.25
N ARG A 184 -12.91 1.26 12.20
CA ARG A 184 -13.91 1.97 12.98
C ARG A 184 -13.62 1.85 14.47
N ASP A 185 -13.42 0.63 14.96
CA ASP A 185 -13.25 0.35 16.38
C ASP A 185 -11.95 0.98 16.92
N LYS A 186 -10.87 0.98 16.12
CA LYS A 186 -9.64 1.71 16.42
C LYS A 186 -9.86 3.22 16.53
N LEU A 187 -10.63 3.82 15.61
CA LEU A 187 -10.99 5.23 15.65
C LEU A 187 -11.89 5.57 16.84
N MET A 188 -12.84 4.68 17.20
CA MET A 188 -13.67 4.81 18.39
C MET A 188 -12.82 4.77 19.67
N ALA A 189 -11.91 3.83 19.79
CA ALA A 189 -11.04 3.66 20.95
C ALA A 189 -10.20 4.92 21.28
N ILE A 190 -9.86 5.71 20.25
CA ILE A 190 -9.12 6.97 20.42
C ILE A 190 -10.01 8.23 20.39
N GLY A 191 -11.35 8.05 20.39
CA GLY A 191 -12.30 9.17 20.38
C GLY A 191 -12.32 9.97 19.06
N ARG A 192 -11.96 9.36 17.94
CA ARG A 192 -11.90 10.02 16.62
C ARG A 192 -12.96 9.51 15.64
N TRP A 193 -13.78 8.57 16.05
CA TRP A 193 -14.89 8.11 15.22
C TRP A 193 -16.06 9.08 15.27
N ARG A 194 -16.60 9.39 14.11
CA ARG A 194 -17.90 10.07 13.92
C ARG A 194 -18.68 9.26 12.88
N ALA A 195 -19.98 9.16 13.05
CA ALA A 195 -20.84 8.54 12.05
C ALA A 195 -20.77 9.34 10.73
N PRO A 196 -20.92 8.68 9.56
CA PRO A 196 -21.10 9.42 8.32
C PRO A 196 -22.27 10.40 8.43
N GLU A 197 -22.13 11.61 7.91
CA GLU A 197 -23.27 12.53 7.79
C GLU A 197 -24.26 11.92 6.80
N GLU A 198 -25.52 11.73 7.25
CA GLU A 198 -26.58 11.36 6.33
C GLU A 198 -26.77 12.49 5.32
N PRO A 199 -26.94 12.18 4.02
CA PRO A 199 -27.26 13.20 3.05
C PRO A 199 -28.55 13.90 3.52
N SER A 200 -28.44 15.18 3.81
CA SER A 200 -29.59 16.00 4.25
C SER A 200 -30.71 15.82 3.23
N SER A 201 -31.81 15.20 3.65
CA SER A 201 -33.00 15.06 2.83
C SER A 201 -33.40 16.44 2.31
N PRO A 202 -33.76 16.61 1.04
CA PRO A 202 -34.19 17.89 0.53
C PRO A 202 -35.42 18.35 1.34
N VAL A 203 -35.30 19.50 1.97
CA VAL A 203 -36.41 20.15 2.70
C VAL A 203 -37.52 20.35 1.69
N THR A 204 -38.54 19.51 1.71
CA THR A 204 -39.79 19.75 1.02
C THR A 204 -40.44 21.01 1.63
N ARG A 205 -40.24 22.13 0.96
CA ARG A 205 -41.06 23.32 1.24
C ARG A 205 -42.51 22.98 0.93
N SER A 206 -43.29 22.68 1.95
CA SER A 206 -44.74 22.63 1.88
C SER A 206 -45.23 24.06 1.61
N GLY A 207 -45.50 24.36 0.37
CA GLY A 207 -46.17 25.58 -0.05
C GLY A 207 -47.66 25.41 0.33
N ASN A 208 -48.06 25.94 1.48
CA ASN A 208 -49.45 26.26 1.77
C ASN A 208 -49.77 27.61 1.11
N ASP A 209 -50.18 27.57 -0.17
CA ASP A 209 -50.94 28.67 -0.74
C ASP A 209 -52.43 28.30 -0.69
N ALA A 210 -53.09 28.70 0.40
CA ALA A 210 -54.50 28.73 0.49
C ALA A 210 -55.02 29.93 -0.32
N ALA A 211 -55.51 29.66 -1.52
CA ALA A 211 -56.28 30.64 -2.30
C ALA A 211 -57.69 30.71 -1.71
N THR A 212 -58.04 31.83 -1.13
CA THR A 212 -59.38 32.21 -0.75
C THR A 212 -60.18 32.65 -2.00
N PRO A 213 -61.41 32.17 -2.25
CA PRO A 213 -62.23 32.69 -3.31
C PRO A 213 -63.02 33.90 -2.80
N SER A 214 -62.85 35.04 -3.44
CA SER A 214 -63.75 36.18 -3.29
C SER A 214 -64.91 36.08 -4.26
N LYS A 215 -66.08 36.50 -3.76
CA LYS A 215 -67.37 36.63 -4.46
C LYS A 215 -67.33 37.41 -5.75
#